data_d862d2a4375315a9a1b67ae7556770ee
#
_entry.id   d862d2a4375315a9a1b67ae7556770ee
#
_cell.length_a   1.000
_cell.length_b   1.000
_cell.length_c   1.000
_cell.angle_alpha   90.00
_cell.angle_beta   90.00
_cell.angle_gamma   90.00
#
_symmetry.space_group_name_H-M   'P 1'
#
loop_
_entity.id
_entity.type
_entity.pdbx_description
1 polymer ?
#
loop_
_entity_poly.entity_id
_entity_poly.type
_entity_poly.pdbx_seq_one_letter_code
_entity_poly.pdbx_strand_id
1 'polypeptide(L)'
;MRVSTTAFGPGSRRDFSDSFEGQSQVPVASIDDIVEWLTGCEYVTDLALFQEQDVWQHPAAFERLRRGDCEDFALWAWRKLAEVGVEAEFYVGRVILTDEPDLDRQHAWVVYRAKGTDFLFEPAARNPQRIIRPLSDARDEYVPHFAVNHHLVTSAFVGCVLDSYRHTRRRRDPTQTAL
;
A
#
# COMPACT_ATOMS: atom_id res chain seq x y z
N MET A 1 5.10 17.50 -3.91
CA MET A 1 6.15 17.81 -2.91
C MET A 1 6.00 16.83 -1.75
N ARG A 2 7.09 16.18 -1.32
CA ARG A 2 7.12 15.25 -0.19
C ARG A 2 7.54 16.00 1.09
N VAL A 3 6.80 15.84 2.18
CA VAL A 3 7.08 16.47 3.49
C VAL A 3 6.96 15.44 4.60
N SER A 4 7.80 15.57 5.62
CA SER A 4 7.68 14.73 6.83
C SER A 4 6.42 15.07 7.61
N THR A 5 5.75 14.06 8.16
CA THR A 5 4.51 14.22 8.92
C THR A 5 4.43 13.16 10.03
N THR A 6 3.61 13.41 11.03
CA THR A 6 3.23 12.40 12.04
C THR A 6 1.85 11.81 11.78
N ALA A 7 1.15 12.29 10.72
CA ALA A 7 -0.15 11.79 10.33
C ALA A 7 0.03 10.82 9.15
N PHE A 8 -0.76 9.76 9.15
CA PHE A 8 -0.85 8.80 8.05
C PHE A 8 -2.34 8.61 7.71
N GLY A 9 -2.79 9.32 6.69
CA GLY A 9 -4.20 9.40 6.33
C GLY A 9 -4.97 10.51 7.07
N PRO A 10 -6.20 10.82 6.63
CA PRO A 10 -7.03 11.88 7.20
C PRO A 10 -7.41 11.55 8.65
N GLY A 11 -6.87 12.34 9.58
CA GLY A 11 -7.25 12.26 11.01
C GLY A 11 -6.69 11.06 11.76
N SER A 12 -5.82 10.25 11.15
CA SER A 12 -5.25 9.07 11.81
C SER A 12 -3.76 9.26 12.11
N ARG A 13 -3.35 8.77 13.28
CA ARG A 13 -1.96 8.40 13.57
C ARG A 13 -1.92 6.89 13.61
N ARG A 14 -1.17 6.28 12.70
CA ARG A 14 -0.95 4.84 12.73
C ARG A 14 0.46 4.57 13.23
N ASP A 15 0.57 3.73 14.23
CA ASP A 15 1.85 3.21 14.67
C ASP A 15 2.20 2.00 13.81
N PHE A 16 3.28 2.11 13.04
CA PHE A 16 3.77 1.05 12.17
C PHE A 16 4.84 0.17 12.84
N SER A 17 5.26 0.50 14.08
CA SER A 17 6.24 -0.31 14.82
C SER A 17 5.75 -1.73 15.01
N ASP A 18 4.44 -1.88 15.31
CA ASP A 18 3.80 -3.18 15.49
C ASP A 18 3.98 -4.10 14.28
N SER A 19 4.06 -3.54 13.06
CA SER A 19 4.26 -4.33 11.84
C SER A 19 5.57 -5.13 11.83
N PHE A 20 6.55 -4.71 12.62
CA PHE A 20 7.85 -5.38 12.78
C PHE A 20 7.95 -6.22 14.06
N GLU A 21 6.95 -6.17 14.93
CA GLU A 21 6.93 -6.96 16.15
C GLU A 21 6.56 -8.42 15.89
N GLY A 22 6.86 -9.25 16.89
CA GLY A 22 6.59 -10.68 16.84
C GLY A 22 7.46 -11.45 15.85
N GLN A 23 7.48 -12.76 15.99
CA GLN A 23 8.26 -13.64 15.12
C GLN A 23 7.46 -14.04 13.88
N SER A 24 8.04 -13.81 12.71
CA SER A 24 7.52 -14.36 11.46
C SER A 24 7.74 -15.89 11.41
N GLN A 25 6.75 -16.60 10.89
CA GLN A 25 6.80 -18.04 10.65
C GLN A 25 7.24 -18.38 9.23
N VAL A 26 7.36 -17.37 8.35
CA VAL A 26 7.73 -17.54 6.95
C VAL A 26 9.15 -17.01 6.74
N PRO A 27 10.16 -17.91 6.69
CA PRO A 27 11.51 -17.49 6.33
C PRO A 27 11.58 -17.09 4.87
N VAL A 28 12.28 -16.00 4.59
CA VAL A 28 12.58 -15.52 3.23
C VAL A 28 14.06 -15.14 3.17
N ALA A 29 14.71 -15.37 2.04
CA ALA A 29 16.11 -15.02 1.82
C ALA A 29 16.29 -14.06 0.65
N SER A 30 15.25 -13.86 -0.15
CA SER A 30 15.28 -13.02 -1.36
C SER A 30 13.94 -12.37 -1.64
N ILE A 31 13.93 -11.40 -2.57
CA ILE A 31 12.69 -10.79 -3.08
C ILE A 31 11.84 -11.83 -3.81
N ASP A 32 12.49 -12.77 -4.51
CA ASP A 32 11.79 -13.82 -5.24
C ASP A 32 11.01 -14.74 -4.29
N ASP A 33 11.57 -15.07 -3.12
CA ASP A 33 10.87 -15.85 -2.08
C ASP A 33 9.63 -15.10 -1.56
N ILE A 34 9.75 -13.77 -1.42
CA ILE A 34 8.63 -12.91 -1.01
C ILE A 34 7.51 -12.98 -2.05
N VAL A 35 7.85 -12.83 -3.33
CA VAL A 35 6.90 -12.89 -4.45
C VAL A 35 6.25 -14.28 -4.53
N GLU A 36 7.04 -15.34 -4.45
CA GLU A 36 6.54 -16.72 -4.51
C GLU A 36 5.51 -16.98 -3.39
N TRP A 37 5.84 -16.59 -2.16
CA TRP A 37 4.92 -16.78 -1.04
C TRP A 37 3.61 -16.01 -1.22
N LEU A 38 3.68 -14.76 -1.66
CA LEU A 38 2.51 -13.91 -1.89
C LEU A 38 1.60 -14.44 -3.02
N THR A 39 2.16 -15.06 -4.05
CA THR A 39 1.35 -15.67 -5.11
C THR A 39 0.47 -16.82 -4.62
N GLY A 40 0.83 -17.42 -3.48
CA GLY A 40 0.02 -18.44 -2.79
C GLY A 40 -1.04 -17.86 -1.85
N CYS A 41 -1.16 -16.52 -1.71
CA CYS A 41 -2.17 -15.87 -0.88
C CYS A 41 -3.42 -15.51 -1.70
N GLU A 42 -4.57 -15.44 -1.04
CA GLU A 42 -5.84 -15.08 -1.65
C GLU A 42 -6.16 -13.60 -1.38
N TYR A 43 -6.45 -12.84 -2.44
CA TYR A 43 -6.94 -11.47 -2.29
C TYR A 43 -8.42 -11.48 -1.93
N VAL A 44 -8.76 -10.95 -0.76
CA VAL A 44 -10.13 -10.86 -0.24
C VAL A 44 -10.27 -9.51 0.44
N THR A 45 -11.32 -8.76 0.11
CA THR A 45 -11.57 -7.46 0.75
C THR A 45 -11.95 -7.63 2.22
N ASP A 46 -11.63 -6.64 3.04
CA ASP A 46 -11.98 -6.60 4.46
C ASP A 46 -13.45 -6.84 4.72
N LEU A 47 -14.31 -6.23 3.92
CA LEU A 47 -15.75 -6.41 4.05
C LEU A 47 -16.16 -7.88 3.88
N ALA A 48 -15.52 -8.60 2.96
CA ALA A 48 -15.82 -10.02 2.74
C ALA A 48 -15.20 -10.93 3.82
N LEU A 49 -14.04 -10.52 4.36
CA LEU A 49 -13.27 -11.33 5.29
C LEU A 49 -13.69 -11.11 6.76
N PHE A 50 -13.92 -9.85 7.16
CA PHE A 50 -14.13 -9.43 8.54
C PHE A 50 -15.51 -8.82 8.79
N GLN A 51 -16.31 -8.56 7.74
CA GLN A 51 -17.57 -7.79 7.79
C GLN A 51 -17.37 -6.35 8.31
N GLU A 52 -16.17 -5.84 8.22
CA GLU A 52 -15.74 -4.49 8.58
C GLU A 52 -15.10 -3.81 7.37
N GLN A 53 -14.90 -2.49 7.43
CA GLN A 53 -14.20 -1.74 6.41
C GLN A 53 -12.83 -1.32 6.94
N ASP A 54 -11.79 -1.44 6.12
CA ASP A 54 -10.44 -0.94 6.39
C ASP A 54 -9.80 -1.58 7.66
N VAL A 55 -9.68 -2.91 7.67
CA VAL A 55 -9.06 -3.71 8.73
C VAL A 55 -7.65 -4.11 8.33
N TRP A 56 -6.66 -3.41 8.79
CA TRP A 56 -5.26 -3.69 8.50
C TRP A 56 -4.72 -4.79 9.41
N GLN A 57 -4.48 -5.96 8.87
CA GLN A 57 -3.95 -7.08 9.63
C GLN A 57 -2.50 -6.82 10.05
N HIS A 58 -2.16 -7.30 11.23
CA HIS A 58 -0.75 -7.45 11.60
C HIS A 58 -0.09 -8.49 10.67
N PRO A 59 1.15 -8.28 10.17
CA PRO A 59 1.83 -9.21 9.24
C PRO A 59 1.82 -10.68 9.70
N ALA A 60 1.99 -10.96 11.00
CA ALA A 60 1.91 -12.32 11.51
C ALA A 60 0.48 -12.90 11.49
N ALA A 61 -0.56 -12.08 11.48
CA ALA A 61 -1.93 -12.54 11.30
C ALA A 61 -2.18 -12.88 9.83
N PHE A 62 -1.72 -12.04 8.92
CA PHE A 62 -1.77 -12.29 7.48
C PHE A 62 -1.01 -13.57 7.09
N GLU A 63 0.17 -13.84 7.70
CA GLU A 63 0.89 -15.12 7.48
C GLU A 63 0.04 -16.34 7.79
N ARG A 64 -0.70 -16.32 8.89
CA ARG A 64 -1.56 -17.44 9.29
C ARG A 64 -2.79 -17.58 8.42
N LEU A 65 -3.39 -16.46 8.05
CA LEU A 65 -4.65 -16.44 7.32
C LEU A 65 -4.45 -16.61 5.81
N ARG A 66 -3.34 -16.09 5.27
CA ARG A 66 -2.99 -16.04 3.84
C ARG A 66 -4.10 -15.43 2.98
N ARG A 67 -4.89 -14.56 3.56
CA ARG A 67 -6.04 -13.86 2.96
C ARG A 67 -6.08 -12.44 3.48
N GLY A 68 -6.33 -11.50 2.59
CA GLY A 68 -6.41 -10.08 2.91
C GLY A 68 -6.49 -9.24 1.65
N ASP A 69 -6.44 -7.92 1.78
CA ASP A 69 -6.44 -7.02 0.64
C ASP A 69 -5.13 -6.23 0.49
N CYS A 70 -5.15 -5.07 -0.17
CA CYS A 70 -3.92 -4.45 -0.65
C CYS A 70 -2.94 -4.05 0.47
N GLU A 71 -3.44 -3.54 1.59
CA GLU A 71 -2.59 -3.12 2.70
C GLU A 71 -1.99 -4.30 3.46
N ASP A 72 -2.71 -5.41 3.58
CA ASP A 72 -2.22 -6.63 4.23
C ASP A 72 -1.05 -7.21 3.45
N PHE A 73 -1.22 -7.35 2.13
CA PHE A 73 -0.16 -7.78 1.23
C PHE A 73 1.04 -6.84 1.29
N ALA A 74 0.79 -5.51 1.26
CA ALA A 74 1.85 -4.52 1.23
C ALA A 74 2.61 -4.40 2.55
N LEU A 75 1.93 -4.45 3.71
CA LEU A 75 2.57 -4.43 5.03
C LEU A 75 3.45 -5.65 5.24
N TRP A 76 2.96 -6.84 4.84
CA TRP A 76 3.74 -8.05 4.95
C TRP A 76 4.97 -8.01 4.03
N ALA A 77 4.80 -7.61 2.77
CA ALA A 77 5.92 -7.47 1.82
C ALA A 77 6.96 -6.48 2.32
N TRP A 78 6.53 -5.33 2.86
CA TRP A 78 7.41 -4.31 3.41
C TRP A 78 8.25 -4.83 4.58
N ARG A 79 7.61 -5.55 5.52
CA ARG A 79 8.31 -6.24 6.62
C ARG A 79 9.35 -7.21 6.08
N LYS A 80 8.99 -8.06 5.11
CA LYS A 80 9.89 -9.06 4.54
C LYS A 80 11.08 -8.45 3.80
N LEU A 81 10.87 -7.35 3.09
CA LEU A 81 11.97 -6.60 2.46
C LEU A 81 12.96 -6.08 3.51
N ALA A 82 12.47 -5.56 4.64
CA ALA A 82 13.34 -5.16 5.75
C ALA A 82 14.09 -6.34 6.36
N GLU A 83 13.45 -7.51 6.52
CA GLU A 83 14.07 -8.73 7.05
C GLU A 83 15.22 -9.24 6.16
N VAL A 84 15.13 -9.07 4.82
CA VAL A 84 16.21 -9.42 3.88
C VAL A 84 17.18 -8.26 3.63
N GLY A 85 17.09 -7.17 4.40
CA GLY A 85 18.01 -6.03 4.34
C GLY A 85 17.82 -5.12 3.13
N VAL A 86 16.64 -5.13 2.52
CA VAL A 86 16.29 -4.25 1.38
C VAL A 86 15.63 -2.98 1.90
N GLU A 87 16.19 -1.82 1.51
CA GLU A 87 15.61 -0.53 1.84
C GLU A 87 14.29 -0.33 1.09
N ALA A 88 13.19 -0.20 1.85
CA ALA A 88 11.85 -0.13 1.30
C ALA A 88 10.95 0.85 2.06
N GLU A 89 9.94 1.34 1.39
CA GLU A 89 8.90 2.20 1.94
C GLU A 89 7.52 1.62 1.60
N PHE A 90 6.62 1.62 2.59
CA PHE A 90 5.21 1.31 2.42
C PHE A 90 4.46 2.58 2.02
N TYR A 91 3.63 2.49 1.00
CA TYR A 91 2.87 3.60 0.44
C TYR A 91 1.38 3.35 0.52
N VAL A 92 0.61 4.41 0.74
CA VAL A 92 -0.82 4.47 0.45
C VAL A 92 -1.13 5.68 -0.44
N GLY A 93 -2.11 5.52 -1.29
CA GLY A 93 -2.53 6.55 -2.22
C GLY A 93 -3.63 6.06 -3.15
N ARG A 94 -3.58 6.47 -4.40
CA ARG A 94 -4.57 6.12 -5.42
C ARG A 94 -3.89 5.44 -6.59
N VAL A 95 -4.56 4.44 -7.16
CA VAL A 95 -4.21 3.89 -8.47
C VAL A 95 -5.19 4.43 -9.49
N ILE A 96 -4.67 5.09 -10.52
CA ILE A 96 -5.44 5.57 -11.67
C ILE A 96 -5.53 4.43 -12.67
N LEU A 97 -6.72 3.89 -12.88
CA LEU A 97 -6.98 2.89 -13.90
C LEU A 97 -7.22 3.60 -15.23
N THR A 98 -6.40 3.32 -16.24
CA THR A 98 -6.48 3.95 -17.56
C THR A 98 -7.79 3.64 -18.29
N ASP A 99 -8.37 2.46 -18.03
CA ASP A 99 -9.59 2.01 -18.70
C ASP A 99 -10.87 2.54 -18.02
N GLU A 100 -10.78 3.00 -16.77
CA GLU A 100 -11.87 3.59 -16.00
C GLU A 100 -11.33 4.71 -15.11
N PRO A 101 -11.01 5.89 -15.66
CA PRO A 101 -10.34 6.98 -14.92
C PRO A 101 -11.17 7.55 -13.76
N ASP A 102 -12.48 7.33 -13.75
CA ASP A 102 -13.37 7.75 -12.67
C ASP A 102 -13.39 6.77 -11.47
N LEU A 103 -12.84 5.56 -11.62
CA LEU A 103 -12.68 4.59 -10.55
C LEU A 103 -11.37 4.83 -9.81
N ASP A 104 -11.37 5.90 -9.04
CA ASP A 104 -10.32 6.29 -8.15
C ASP A 104 -10.29 5.32 -6.94
N ARG A 105 -9.32 4.41 -6.92
CA ARG A 105 -9.22 3.40 -5.86
C ARG A 105 -8.11 3.76 -4.89
N GLN A 106 -8.46 3.81 -3.62
CA GLN A 106 -7.49 3.78 -2.54
C GLN A 106 -6.71 2.47 -2.61
N HIS A 107 -5.40 2.55 -2.45
CA HIS A 107 -4.53 1.40 -2.64
C HIS A 107 -3.27 1.51 -1.78
N ALA A 108 -2.68 0.36 -1.45
CA ALA A 108 -1.42 0.24 -0.76
C ALA A 108 -0.42 -0.56 -1.59
N TRP A 109 0.85 -0.11 -1.60
CA TRP A 109 1.95 -0.76 -2.33
C TRP A 109 3.27 -0.51 -1.63
N VAL A 110 4.35 -1.08 -2.15
CA VAL A 110 5.70 -0.88 -1.64
C VAL A 110 6.58 -0.29 -2.74
N VAL A 111 7.51 0.58 -2.35
CA VAL A 111 8.62 0.99 -3.20
C VAL A 111 9.91 0.58 -2.51
N TYR A 112 10.81 -0.08 -3.23
CA TYR A 112 12.12 -0.46 -2.70
C TYR A 112 13.24 0.00 -3.63
N ARG A 113 14.45 0.14 -3.06
CA ARG A 113 15.64 0.55 -3.79
C ARG A 113 16.61 -0.61 -3.95
N ALA A 114 17.01 -0.88 -5.20
CA ALA A 114 18.05 -1.85 -5.51
C ALA A 114 18.97 -1.30 -6.60
N LYS A 115 20.30 -1.43 -6.39
CA LYS A 115 21.32 -1.00 -7.34
C LYS A 115 21.14 0.44 -7.86
N GLY A 116 20.66 1.34 -6.98
CA GLY A 116 20.45 2.76 -7.31
C GLY A 116 19.18 3.08 -8.09
N THR A 117 18.32 2.09 -8.32
CA THR A 117 17.03 2.24 -8.99
C THR A 117 15.89 1.97 -7.99
N ASP A 118 14.83 2.78 -8.09
CA ASP A 118 13.61 2.57 -7.33
C ASP A 118 12.66 1.67 -8.11
N PHE A 119 12.12 0.65 -7.46
CA PHE A 119 11.18 -0.30 -8.00
C PHE A 119 9.84 -0.18 -7.28
N LEU A 120 8.77 -0.16 -8.06
CA LEU A 120 7.43 -0.45 -7.56
C LEU A 120 7.34 -1.95 -7.30
N PHE A 121 6.88 -2.32 -6.12
CA PHE A 121 6.44 -3.66 -5.78
C PHE A 121 4.94 -3.60 -5.48
N GLU A 122 4.16 -4.23 -6.34
CA GLU A 122 2.71 -4.38 -6.24
C GLU A 122 2.38 -5.80 -5.75
N PRO A 123 2.36 -6.03 -4.43
CA PRO A 123 2.30 -7.37 -3.87
C PRO A 123 0.94 -8.06 -4.04
N ALA A 124 -0.11 -7.28 -4.30
CA ALA A 124 -1.46 -7.77 -4.57
C ALA A 124 -1.73 -8.04 -6.07
N ALA A 125 -0.75 -7.76 -6.96
CA ALA A 125 -0.94 -7.97 -8.40
C ALA A 125 -1.06 -9.44 -8.75
N ARG A 126 -2.05 -9.76 -9.60
CA ARG A 126 -2.25 -11.13 -10.13
C ARG A 126 -1.43 -11.39 -11.39
N ASN A 127 -1.08 -10.34 -12.12
CA ASN A 127 -0.23 -10.43 -13.30
C ASN A 127 1.24 -10.38 -12.87
N PRO A 128 2.06 -11.43 -13.09
CA PRO A 128 3.46 -11.46 -12.69
C PRO A 128 4.28 -10.28 -13.23
N GLN A 129 3.96 -9.78 -14.43
CA GLN A 129 4.66 -8.65 -15.04
C GLN A 129 4.39 -7.31 -14.34
N ARG A 130 3.37 -7.25 -13.47
CA ARG A 130 3.00 -6.06 -12.71
C ARG A 130 3.47 -6.11 -11.26
N ILE A 131 3.94 -7.25 -10.78
CA ILE A 131 4.36 -7.41 -9.38
C ILE A 131 5.55 -6.52 -9.07
N ILE A 132 6.60 -6.56 -9.92
CA ILE A 132 7.79 -5.71 -9.75
C ILE A 132 8.13 -5.07 -11.09
N ARG A 133 8.31 -3.75 -11.07
CA ARG A 133 8.73 -2.97 -12.25
C ARG A 133 9.44 -1.69 -11.82
N PRO A 134 10.28 -1.09 -12.68
CA PRO A 134 10.87 0.21 -12.39
C PRO A 134 9.79 1.23 -12.02
N LEU A 135 10.02 1.99 -10.97
CA LEU A 135 9.06 3.01 -10.52
C LEU A 135 8.81 4.07 -11.61
N SER A 136 9.81 4.34 -12.46
CA SER A 136 9.68 5.24 -13.62
C SER A 136 8.53 4.87 -14.54
N ASP A 137 8.28 3.56 -14.71
CA ASP A 137 7.31 3.01 -15.66
C ASP A 137 5.87 3.00 -15.09
N ALA A 138 5.75 3.29 -13.80
CA ALA A 138 4.49 3.27 -13.06
C ALA A 138 4.03 4.64 -12.54
N ARG A 139 4.82 5.70 -12.75
CA ARG A 139 4.58 7.03 -12.15
C ARG A 139 3.21 7.63 -12.44
N ASP A 140 2.69 7.38 -13.62
CA ASP A 140 1.42 7.95 -14.05
C ASP A 140 0.21 7.09 -13.60
N GLU A 141 0.47 5.90 -13.09
CA GLU A 141 -0.55 4.98 -12.59
C GLU A 141 -0.78 5.13 -11.06
N TYR A 142 0.25 5.54 -10.30
CA TYR A 142 0.25 5.56 -8.85
C TYR A 142 0.43 6.98 -8.31
N VAL A 143 -0.56 7.47 -7.59
CA VAL A 143 -0.57 8.80 -6.97
C VAL A 143 -0.39 8.64 -5.45
N PRO A 144 0.82 8.82 -4.91
CA PRO A 144 1.08 8.61 -3.50
C PRO A 144 0.45 9.73 -2.65
N HIS A 145 -0.17 9.35 -1.54
CA HIS A 145 -0.63 10.29 -0.51
C HIS A 145 0.31 10.30 0.69
N PHE A 146 0.66 9.14 1.17
CA PHE A 146 1.55 8.95 2.31
C PHE A 146 2.54 7.81 2.04
N ALA A 147 3.69 7.89 2.71
CA ALA A 147 4.66 6.81 2.77
C ALA A 147 5.28 6.72 4.15
N VAL A 148 5.72 5.52 4.54
CA VAL A 148 6.52 5.28 5.72
C VAL A 148 7.69 4.35 5.38
N ASN A 149 8.90 4.69 5.84
CA ASN A 149 10.07 3.83 5.68
C ASN A 149 10.26 2.91 6.90
N HIS A 150 11.19 1.95 6.81
CA HIS A 150 11.47 1.01 7.89
C HIS A 150 12.13 1.65 9.14
N HIS A 151 12.52 2.93 9.08
CA HIS A 151 12.88 3.73 10.26
C HIS A 151 11.67 4.46 10.85
N LEU A 152 10.46 4.14 10.41
CA LEU A 152 9.18 4.70 10.86
C LEU A 152 9.05 6.21 10.57
N VAL A 153 9.84 6.73 9.63
CA VAL A 153 9.71 8.11 9.17
C VAL A 153 8.58 8.21 8.16
N THR A 154 7.51 8.90 8.54
CA THR A 154 6.32 9.12 7.73
C THR A 154 6.46 10.38 6.87
N SER A 155 5.96 10.32 5.67
CA SER A 155 5.93 11.43 4.71
C SER A 155 4.54 11.58 4.08
N ALA A 156 4.14 12.83 3.80
CA ALA A 156 2.97 13.15 2.99
C ALA A 156 3.37 13.78 1.65
N PHE A 157 2.61 13.50 0.60
CA PHE A 157 2.79 14.05 -0.73
C PHE A 157 1.80 15.21 -0.94
N VAL A 158 2.22 16.42 -0.54
CA VAL A 158 1.41 17.64 -0.64
C VAL A 158 1.13 17.96 -2.11
N GLY A 159 -0.10 18.26 -2.42
CA GLY A 159 -0.61 18.39 -3.79
C GLY A 159 -1.55 17.22 -4.11
N CYS A 160 -1.06 15.98 -4.08
CA CYS A 160 -1.88 14.79 -4.29
C CYS A 160 -2.97 14.65 -3.21
N VAL A 161 -2.60 14.86 -1.94
CA VAL A 161 -3.56 14.83 -0.81
C VAL A 161 -4.62 15.93 -0.94
N LEU A 162 -4.22 17.15 -1.31
CA LEU A 162 -5.16 18.27 -1.46
C LEU A 162 -6.17 18.05 -2.60
N ASP A 163 -5.75 17.44 -3.70
CA ASP A 163 -6.65 17.13 -4.81
C ASP A 163 -7.67 16.05 -4.43
N SER A 164 -7.28 15.06 -3.65
CA SER A 164 -8.21 14.06 -3.12
C SER A 164 -9.31 14.68 -2.26
N TYR A 165 -8.97 15.64 -1.39
CA TYR A 165 -9.96 16.36 -0.58
C TYR A 165 -10.92 17.20 -1.41
N ARG A 166 -10.50 17.77 -2.53
CA ARG A 166 -11.36 18.55 -3.43
C ARG A 166 -12.39 17.66 -4.14
N HIS A 167 -11.98 16.45 -4.55
CA HIS A 167 -12.90 15.51 -5.20
C HIS A 167 -13.91 14.90 -4.23
N THR A 168 -13.54 14.58 -2.99
CA THR A 168 -14.48 14.09 -1.98
C THR A 168 -15.50 15.13 -1.56
N ARG A 169 -15.15 16.42 -1.52
CA ARG A 169 -16.12 17.50 -1.24
C ARG A 169 -17.13 17.71 -2.37
N ARG A 170 -16.73 17.56 -3.63
CA ARG A 170 -17.68 17.70 -4.77
C ARG A 170 -18.74 16.59 -4.81
N ARG A 171 -18.43 15.38 -4.29
CA ARG A 171 -19.39 14.27 -4.21
C ARG A 171 -20.39 14.37 -3.05
N ARG A 172 -20.22 15.31 -2.10
CA ARG A 172 -21.09 15.47 -0.93
C ARG A 172 -21.98 16.72 -0.98
N ASP A 173 -22.19 17.32 -2.13
CA ASP A 173 -23.16 18.42 -2.26
C ASP A 173 -24.54 17.83 -2.61
N PRO A 174 -25.47 17.73 -1.63
CA PRO A 174 -26.78 17.12 -1.84
C PRO A 174 -27.79 18.06 -2.53
N THR A 175 -27.36 19.21 -3.02
CA THR A 175 -28.25 20.24 -3.57
C THR A 175 -28.49 20.13 -5.08
N GLN A 176 -28.05 19.02 -5.74
CA GLN A 176 -28.38 18.77 -7.15
C GLN A 176 -29.44 17.69 -7.37
N THR A 177 -30.39 17.54 -6.44
CA THR A 177 -31.58 16.73 -6.70
C THR A 177 -32.81 17.57 -6.46
N ALA A 178 -33.10 18.55 -7.34
CA ALA A 178 -34.41 19.13 -7.56
C ALA A 178 -34.36 20.09 -8.77
N LEU A 179 -34.65 19.57 -9.92
CA LEU A 179 -35.48 20.20 -10.99
C LEU A 179 -35.76 19.12 -12.04
#